data_ef20d7c1a4a80d5aea85ee9e95d69186
#
_entry.id   ef20d7c1a4a80d5aea85ee9e95d69186
#
_cell.length_a   1.000
_cell.length_b   1.000
_cell.length_c   1.000
_cell.angle_alpha   90.00
_cell.angle_beta   90.00
_cell.angle_gamma   90.00
#
_symmetry.space_group_name_H-M   'P 1'
#
loop_
_entity.id
_entity.type
_entity.pdbx_description
1 polymer ?
#
loop_
_entity_poly.entity_id
_entity_poly.type
_entity_poly.pdbx_seq_one_letter_code
_entity_poly.pdbx_strand_id
1 'polypeptide(L)'
;MTQQNNSITERVQALRNTMKSHRFDAYIIPSSDGHLGEYTPDHWKGRAWISGFTGSAGKVAVTADKAILWTDSRYFLQSAAQIKGTPFELYKEDVPGVPTLEEFLSTIGEGKTVACDGNCFSQAQIEDLQARLAPFGIKIDTSCDLLDDIWKDRPEIPKNPFYLYPDKYSGEATSQRLTRIRGEIKKRGADFTVITMMDELAWLFNIRNSDVECNPVGIGYGYLDQERAILFTFPEKVTSEVKSQLEKEGVTIMSYGDFLPFLAKVPAKKKLLVDKTRISHSAFASLPGEISSVETTPSVITILKSYKNDTERDSIRHAMLRDGVALTRFFMWLEKALASGETFTEVELDKRLAAFRAIDDRYICDSFDTICGYMDHGAIVHYRAQPDTCYTVRNEGVLLLDSGAQYKDATTDITRTIALGKAAPNPELIEDYTLVLKGHIAIATAQFPEGTRGNQLDILARKPLWDRGLSYGHGTGHGVGVALNVHEGPQNIRTDNNPNPMAINTFTSNEPGLYRAGKWGIRIENLILTIEKCQTDFGRFFGFETVTLCYLDNRLVDKSMLCDKEIKWYNEYQEKVYRELSPLLNNEEAEWLRNKTLPL
;
A
#
# COMPACT_ATOMS: atom_id res chain seq x y z
N MET A 1 -16.01 25.02 3.40
CA MET A 1 -16.01 24.83 1.93
C MET A 1 -15.66 26.10 1.13
N THR A 2 -16.32 27.23 1.29
CA THR A 2 -16.05 28.45 0.48
C THR A 2 -14.62 29.02 0.63
N GLN A 3 -14.06 29.06 1.83
CA GLN A 3 -12.72 29.62 2.07
C GLN A 3 -11.60 28.70 1.53
N GLN A 4 -11.75 27.39 1.66
CA GLN A 4 -10.83 26.40 1.10
C GLN A 4 -10.85 26.39 -0.43
N ASN A 5 -12.03 26.51 -1.06
CA ASN A 5 -12.16 26.57 -2.51
C ASN A 5 -11.53 27.84 -3.10
N ASN A 6 -11.62 28.97 -2.41
CA ASN A 6 -10.94 30.21 -2.83
C ASN A 6 -9.42 30.02 -2.78
N SER A 7 -8.89 29.41 -1.71
CA SER A 7 -7.46 29.08 -1.59
C SER A 7 -6.96 28.15 -2.71
N ILE A 8 -7.74 27.12 -3.11
CA ILE A 8 -7.39 26.24 -4.24
C ILE A 8 -7.36 27.01 -5.56
N THR A 9 -8.33 27.89 -5.79
CA THR A 9 -8.37 28.74 -6.98
C THR A 9 -7.14 29.64 -7.07
N GLU A 10 -6.74 30.25 -5.95
CA GLU A 10 -5.53 31.08 -5.86
C GLU A 10 -4.25 30.28 -6.14
N ARG A 11 -4.14 29.06 -5.60
CA ARG A 11 -3.00 28.15 -5.84
C ARG A 11 -2.88 27.77 -7.30
N VAL A 12 -3.98 27.37 -7.95
CA VAL A 12 -4.02 27.06 -9.39
C VAL A 12 -3.61 28.29 -10.22
N GLN A 13 -4.07 29.50 -9.84
CA GLN A 13 -3.69 30.73 -10.54
C GLN A 13 -2.20 31.06 -10.34
N ALA A 14 -1.66 30.86 -9.14
CA ALA A 14 -0.23 31.01 -8.87
C ALA A 14 0.61 30.05 -9.72
N LEU A 15 0.20 28.78 -9.79
CA LEU A 15 0.87 27.78 -10.64
C LEU A 15 0.86 28.20 -12.12
N ARG A 16 -0.28 28.65 -12.65
CA ARG A 16 -0.39 29.16 -14.03
C ARG A 16 0.54 30.33 -14.30
N ASN A 17 0.68 31.24 -13.34
CA ASN A 17 1.59 32.38 -13.47
C ASN A 17 3.06 31.92 -13.52
N THR A 18 3.45 30.96 -12.67
CA THR A 18 4.79 30.37 -12.64
C THR A 18 5.06 29.57 -13.93
N MET A 19 4.11 28.76 -14.40
CA MET A 19 4.21 28.05 -15.69
C MET A 19 4.48 29.04 -16.84
N LYS A 20 3.77 30.17 -16.87
CA LYS A 20 3.96 31.21 -17.90
C LYS A 20 5.36 31.81 -17.86
N SER A 21 5.94 32.05 -16.66
CA SER A 21 7.30 32.60 -16.52
C SER A 21 8.37 31.62 -17.01
N HIS A 22 8.14 30.31 -16.86
CA HIS A 22 9.00 29.24 -17.34
C HIS A 22 8.70 28.83 -18.80
N ARG A 23 7.65 29.39 -19.43
CA ARG A 23 7.16 29.03 -20.78
C ARG A 23 6.68 27.57 -20.88
N PHE A 24 6.05 27.06 -19.83
CA PHE A 24 5.42 25.77 -19.83
C PHE A 24 3.91 25.91 -20.14
N ASP A 25 3.40 25.00 -20.95
CA ASP A 25 2.01 24.97 -21.39
C ASP A 25 1.12 24.08 -20.51
N ALA A 26 1.72 23.08 -19.88
CA ALA A 26 1.08 22.23 -18.85
C ALA A 26 2.08 21.86 -17.76
N TYR A 27 1.57 21.59 -16.55
CA TYR A 27 2.35 21.07 -15.42
C TYR A 27 1.64 19.88 -14.79
N ILE A 28 2.39 18.76 -14.57
CA ILE A 28 1.87 17.53 -14.00
C ILE A 28 2.37 17.39 -12.56
N ILE A 29 1.46 17.03 -11.63
CA ILE A 29 1.77 16.77 -10.23
C ILE A 29 1.25 15.36 -9.88
N PRO A 30 2.15 14.41 -9.57
CA PRO A 30 1.78 13.03 -9.20
C PRO A 30 1.42 12.92 -7.71
N SER A 31 1.09 11.70 -7.27
CA SER A 31 0.97 11.35 -5.86
C SER A 31 2.28 10.90 -5.22
N SER A 32 3.31 10.61 -6.02
CA SER A 32 4.60 10.10 -5.55
C SER A 32 5.54 11.20 -5.06
N ASP A 33 6.56 10.78 -4.32
CA ASP A 33 7.68 11.58 -3.85
C ASP A 33 8.97 11.29 -4.62
N GLY A 34 10.09 11.86 -4.20
CA GLY A 34 11.41 11.63 -4.79
C GLY A 34 11.95 10.20 -4.61
N HIS A 35 11.25 9.38 -3.83
CA HIS A 35 11.53 7.97 -3.59
C HIS A 35 10.50 7.05 -4.24
N LEU A 36 9.54 7.59 -4.99
CA LEU A 36 8.46 6.86 -5.66
C LEU A 36 7.60 6.03 -4.69
N GLY A 37 7.47 6.48 -3.43
CA GLY A 37 6.65 5.85 -2.42
C GLY A 37 5.15 6.00 -2.70
N GLU A 38 4.34 5.00 -2.28
CA GLU A 38 2.88 5.10 -2.30
C GLU A 38 2.39 6.06 -1.21
N TYR A 39 2.95 5.95 -0.01
CA TYR A 39 2.72 6.86 1.10
C TYR A 39 3.84 7.88 1.14
N THR A 40 3.48 9.15 1.00
CA THR A 40 4.45 10.24 0.86
C THR A 40 4.48 11.13 2.10
N PRO A 41 5.66 11.58 2.55
CA PRO A 41 5.76 12.62 3.56
C PRO A 41 5.05 13.91 3.11
N ASP A 42 4.61 14.73 4.06
CA ASP A 42 3.82 15.94 3.81
C ASP A 42 4.50 16.93 2.84
N HIS A 43 5.83 16.96 2.82
CA HIS A 43 6.61 17.78 1.88
C HIS A 43 6.23 17.52 0.40
N TRP A 44 5.92 16.26 0.04
CA TRP A 44 5.58 15.88 -1.33
C TRP A 44 4.08 15.71 -1.58
N LYS A 45 3.20 16.06 -0.65
CA LYS A 45 1.74 16.03 -0.85
C LYS A 45 1.22 17.16 -1.76
N GLY A 46 2.00 17.51 -2.80
CA GLY A 46 1.71 18.61 -3.71
C GLY A 46 0.38 18.46 -4.44
N ARG A 47 0.01 17.24 -4.86
CA ARG A 47 -1.29 16.98 -5.48
C ARG A 47 -2.45 17.30 -4.52
N ALA A 48 -2.35 16.88 -3.28
CA ALA A 48 -3.37 17.19 -2.27
C ALA A 48 -3.41 18.70 -1.97
N TRP A 49 -2.26 19.35 -1.87
CA TRP A 49 -2.18 20.79 -1.64
C TRP A 49 -2.84 21.59 -2.76
N ILE A 50 -2.54 21.30 -4.04
CA ILE A 50 -3.05 22.07 -5.17
C ILE A 50 -4.53 21.82 -5.45
N SER A 51 -5.03 20.58 -5.22
CA SER A 51 -6.39 20.18 -5.62
C SER A 51 -7.40 20.09 -4.46
N GLY A 52 -6.93 19.93 -3.23
CA GLY A 52 -7.76 19.61 -2.07
C GLY A 52 -8.19 18.14 -1.99
N PHE A 53 -7.79 17.30 -2.96
CA PHE A 53 -8.08 15.88 -2.93
C PHE A 53 -7.02 15.12 -2.10
N THR A 54 -7.46 14.43 -1.06
CA THR A 54 -6.58 13.78 -0.05
C THR A 54 -6.41 12.27 -0.22
N GLY A 55 -7.09 11.62 -1.18
CA GLY A 55 -6.90 10.19 -1.45
C GLY A 55 -5.43 9.85 -1.80
N SER A 56 -4.98 8.61 -1.58
CA SER A 56 -3.56 8.26 -1.79
C SER A 56 -3.16 8.15 -3.27
N ALA A 57 -4.09 7.86 -4.17
CA ALA A 57 -3.80 7.67 -5.59
C ALA A 57 -4.48 8.71 -6.48
N GLY A 58 -3.72 9.26 -7.42
CA GLY A 58 -4.20 10.20 -8.42
C GLY A 58 -3.08 11.07 -8.99
N LYS A 59 -3.40 11.83 -10.01
CA LYS A 59 -2.49 12.77 -10.66
C LYS A 59 -3.27 14.00 -11.12
N VAL A 60 -2.60 15.12 -11.18
CA VAL A 60 -3.17 16.41 -11.61
C VAL A 60 -2.40 16.91 -12.82
N ALA A 61 -3.11 17.46 -13.80
CA ALA A 61 -2.53 18.31 -14.83
C ALA A 61 -3.21 19.68 -14.83
N VAL A 62 -2.42 20.73 -14.88
CA VAL A 62 -2.87 22.11 -14.99
C VAL A 62 -2.36 22.68 -16.30
N THR A 63 -3.27 23.27 -17.10
CA THR A 63 -2.98 24.07 -18.30
C THR A 63 -3.39 25.51 -18.08
N ALA A 64 -3.23 26.36 -19.07
CA ALA A 64 -3.64 27.77 -19.00
C ALA A 64 -5.13 27.92 -18.66
N ASP A 65 -5.97 27.02 -19.12
CA ASP A 65 -7.45 27.08 -19.04
C ASP A 65 -8.08 25.93 -18.24
N LYS A 66 -7.42 24.79 -18.09
CA LYS A 66 -7.95 23.61 -17.40
C LYS A 66 -7.12 23.20 -16.18
N ALA A 67 -7.78 22.55 -15.24
CA ALA A 67 -7.16 21.82 -14.12
C ALA A 67 -7.92 20.51 -13.95
N ILE A 68 -7.25 19.38 -14.10
CA ILE A 68 -7.88 18.06 -14.14
C ILE A 68 -7.24 17.17 -13.10
N LEU A 69 -8.07 16.42 -12.38
CA LEU A 69 -7.69 15.39 -11.43
C LEU A 69 -8.08 14.02 -12.00
N TRP A 70 -7.11 13.13 -12.18
CA TRP A 70 -7.34 11.71 -12.43
C TRP A 70 -7.20 10.93 -11.14
N THR A 71 -8.11 9.97 -10.92
CA THR A 71 -8.01 9.00 -9.83
C THR A 71 -8.78 7.72 -10.18
N ASP A 72 -8.50 6.62 -9.47
CA ASP A 72 -9.10 5.32 -9.72
C ASP A 72 -10.42 5.09 -8.94
N SER A 73 -11.05 3.94 -9.17
CA SER A 73 -12.39 3.61 -8.67
C SER A 73 -12.53 3.64 -7.15
N ARG A 74 -11.45 3.48 -6.39
CA ARG A 74 -11.44 3.53 -4.92
C ARG A 74 -11.81 4.91 -4.39
N TYR A 75 -11.57 5.96 -5.18
CA TYR A 75 -11.69 7.36 -4.77
C TYR A 75 -12.77 8.16 -5.52
N PHE A 76 -13.54 7.58 -6.43
CA PHE A 76 -14.51 8.34 -7.24
C PHE A 76 -15.50 9.16 -6.40
N LEU A 77 -16.01 8.60 -5.30
CA LEU A 77 -16.96 9.30 -4.43
C LEU A 77 -16.27 10.41 -3.64
N GLN A 78 -15.12 10.11 -3.04
CA GLN A 78 -14.35 11.06 -2.24
C GLN A 78 -13.87 12.23 -3.09
N SER A 79 -13.26 11.97 -4.24
CA SER A 79 -12.72 13.02 -5.12
C SER A 79 -13.81 13.95 -5.63
N ALA A 80 -14.96 13.39 -6.06
CA ALA A 80 -16.10 14.20 -6.51
C ALA A 80 -16.62 15.14 -5.41
N ALA A 81 -16.63 14.69 -4.16
CA ALA A 81 -17.04 15.51 -3.02
C ALA A 81 -16.00 16.60 -2.70
N GLN A 82 -14.70 16.23 -2.66
CA GLN A 82 -13.63 17.12 -2.20
C GLN A 82 -13.29 18.24 -3.20
N ILE A 83 -13.34 17.97 -4.52
CA ILE A 83 -13.06 19.02 -5.53
C ILE A 83 -14.29 19.83 -5.93
N LYS A 84 -15.46 19.55 -5.37
CA LYS A 84 -16.69 20.26 -5.71
C LYS A 84 -16.57 21.77 -5.44
N GLY A 85 -16.78 22.60 -6.48
CA GLY A 85 -16.68 24.05 -6.40
C GLY A 85 -15.25 24.60 -6.48
N THR A 86 -14.27 23.76 -6.78
CA THR A 86 -12.89 24.15 -7.13
C THR A 86 -12.74 24.24 -8.66
N PRO A 87 -11.60 24.74 -9.18
CA PRO A 87 -11.32 24.75 -10.62
C PRO A 87 -11.09 23.36 -11.25
N PHE A 88 -11.04 22.29 -10.45
CA PHE A 88 -10.71 20.96 -10.92
C PHE A 88 -11.90 20.22 -11.53
N GLU A 89 -11.66 19.58 -12.68
CA GLU A 89 -12.54 18.57 -13.28
C GLU A 89 -12.06 17.17 -12.87
N LEU A 90 -13.00 16.28 -12.53
CA LEU A 90 -12.70 14.88 -12.20
C LEU A 90 -12.71 14.01 -13.46
N TYR A 91 -11.57 13.38 -13.76
CA TYR A 91 -11.46 12.33 -14.78
C TYR A 91 -11.26 10.98 -14.08
N LYS A 92 -12.26 10.09 -14.26
CA LYS A 92 -12.29 8.76 -13.63
C LYS A 92 -11.44 7.81 -14.46
N GLU A 93 -10.32 7.32 -13.92
CA GLU A 93 -9.45 6.37 -14.62
C GLU A 93 -10.20 5.07 -14.94
N ASP A 94 -9.83 4.44 -16.05
CA ASP A 94 -10.39 3.18 -16.56
C ASP A 94 -11.91 3.21 -16.87
N VAL A 95 -12.53 4.38 -16.95
CA VAL A 95 -13.92 4.52 -17.37
C VAL A 95 -13.99 4.80 -18.88
N PRO A 96 -14.71 4.00 -19.66
CA PRO A 96 -14.81 4.19 -21.10
C PRO A 96 -15.25 5.61 -21.48
N GLY A 97 -14.51 6.23 -22.41
CA GLY A 97 -14.79 7.60 -22.90
C GLY A 97 -14.20 8.72 -22.04
N VAL A 98 -13.52 8.41 -20.94
CA VAL A 98 -12.74 9.39 -20.16
C VAL A 98 -11.30 9.38 -20.66
N PRO A 99 -10.74 10.52 -21.11
CA PRO A 99 -9.36 10.56 -21.62
C PRO A 99 -8.34 10.25 -20.53
N THR A 100 -7.31 9.50 -20.86
CA THR A 100 -6.11 9.37 -20.00
C THR A 100 -5.36 10.70 -19.92
N LEU A 101 -4.37 10.78 -19.03
CA LEU A 101 -3.51 11.97 -18.93
C LEU A 101 -2.82 12.26 -20.25
N GLU A 102 -2.27 11.23 -20.89
CA GLU A 102 -1.52 11.33 -22.15
C GLU A 102 -2.43 11.74 -23.31
N GLU A 103 -3.62 11.16 -23.41
CA GLU A 103 -4.65 11.54 -24.38
C GLU A 103 -5.07 13.01 -24.22
N PHE A 104 -5.30 13.45 -22.97
CA PHE A 104 -5.60 14.85 -22.71
C PHE A 104 -4.44 15.77 -23.12
N LEU A 105 -3.21 15.45 -22.71
CA LEU A 105 -2.03 16.26 -23.01
C LEU A 105 -1.75 16.31 -24.52
N SER A 106 -2.07 15.26 -25.26
CA SER A 106 -1.90 15.26 -26.73
C SER A 106 -2.76 16.34 -27.43
N THR A 107 -3.78 16.85 -26.78
CA THR A 107 -4.70 17.87 -27.32
C THR A 107 -4.26 19.31 -27.11
N ILE A 108 -3.18 19.57 -26.33
CA ILE A 108 -2.76 20.95 -26.02
C ILE A 108 -2.10 21.69 -27.18
N GLY A 109 -1.72 20.96 -28.24
CA GLY A 109 -1.19 21.51 -29.50
C GLY A 109 0.30 21.23 -29.72
N GLU A 110 0.70 21.31 -30.99
CA GLU A 110 2.07 21.09 -31.43
C GLU A 110 3.03 22.19 -30.91
N GLY A 111 4.27 21.83 -30.64
CA GLY A 111 5.34 22.72 -30.17
C GLY A 111 5.24 23.11 -28.70
N LYS A 112 4.27 22.55 -27.99
CA LYS A 112 4.02 22.79 -26.57
C LYS A 112 5.00 22.06 -25.65
N THR A 113 5.16 22.57 -24.43
CA THR A 113 6.01 21.98 -23.39
C THR A 113 5.18 21.63 -22.16
N VAL A 114 5.18 20.33 -21.81
CA VAL A 114 4.65 19.79 -20.56
C VAL A 114 5.78 19.68 -19.56
N ALA A 115 5.62 20.17 -18.35
CA ALA A 115 6.65 20.09 -17.32
C ALA A 115 6.20 19.27 -16.09
N CYS A 116 7.16 18.73 -15.38
CA CYS A 116 6.96 18.03 -14.10
C CYS A 116 8.28 17.98 -13.30
N ASP A 117 8.20 17.68 -12.00
CA ASP A 117 9.40 17.38 -11.22
C ASP A 117 9.91 15.96 -11.51
N GLY A 118 11.05 15.84 -12.18
CA GLY A 118 11.68 14.57 -12.52
C GLY A 118 12.08 13.69 -11.32
N ASN A 119 12.13 14.24 -10.12
CA ASN A 119 12.35 13.43 -8.92
C ASN A 119 11.12 12.59 -8.57
N CYS A 120 9.92 13.11 -8.84
CA CYS A 120 8.65 12.47 -8.48
C CYS A 120 8.08 11.55 -9.56
N PHE A 121 8.82 11.31 -10.64
CA PHE A 121 8.46 10.36 -11.72
C PHE A 121 9.53 9.31 -11.89
N SER A 122 9.11 8.08 -12.15
CA SER A 122 10.06 7.04 -12.54
C SER A 122 10.60 7.25 -13.95
N GLN A 123 11.76 6.66 -14.23
CA GLN A 123 12.33 6.67 -15.58
C GLN A 123 11.36 6.08 -16.62
N ALA A 124 10.70 4.98 -16.28
CA ALA A 124 9.72 4.34 -17.16
C ALA A 124 8.51 5.26 -17.46
N GLN A 125 8.02 6.00 -16.47
CA GLN A 125 6.90 6.93 -16.66
C GLN A 125 7.28 8.09 -17.60
N ILE A 126 8.49 8.63 -17.46
CA ILE A 126 8.95 9.71 -18.35
C ILE A 126 9.20 9.19 -19.77
N GLU A 127 9.79 7.99 -19.93
CA GLU A 127 9.95 7.35 -21.25
C GLU A 127 8.59 7.12 -21.94
N ASP A 128 7.58 6.60 -21.22
CA ASP A 128 6.23 6.38 -21.76
C ASP A 128 5.55 7.70 -22.15
N LEU A 129 5.62 8.70 -21.27
CA LEU A 129 5.05 10.02 -21.53
C LEU A 129 5.71 10.70 -22.74
N GLN A 130 7.04 10.62 -22.86
CA GLN A 130 7.77 11.13 -24.02
C GLN A 130 7.36 10.40 -25.31
N ALA A 131 7.28 9.07 -25.28
CA ALA A 131 6.91 8.27 -26.45
C ALA A 131 5.48 8.57 -26.92
N ARG A 132 4.54 8.77 -26.00
CA ARG A 132 3.14 9.07 -26.34
C ARG A 132 2.92 10.51 -26.82
N LEU A 133 3.70 11.48 -26.35
CA LEU A 133 3.52 12.89 -26.70
C LEU A 133 4.40 13.35 -27.87
N ALA A 134 5.51 12.66 -28.17
CA ALA A 134 6.39 12.98 -29.29
C ALA A 134 5.68 13.03 -30.66
N PRO A 135 4.72 12.13 -31.02
CA PRO A 135 3.99 12.20 -32.28
C PRO A 135 3.18 13.50 -32.47
N PHE A 136 2.85 14.18 -31.38
CA PHE A 136 2.11 15.46 -31.39
C PHE A 136 3.04 16.68 -31.32
N GLY A 137 4.37 16.49 -31.42
CA GLY A 137 5.35 17.57 -31.33
C GLY A 137 5.47 18.21 -29.94
N ILE A 138 5.00 17.54 -28.88
CA ILE A 138 4.99 18.02 -27.50
C ILE A 138 6.26 17.57 -26.79
N LYS A 139 6.91 18.49 -26.08
CA LYS A 139 8.15 18.24 -25.31
C LYS A 139 7.85 18.03 -23.84
N ILE A 140 8.68 17.24 -23.17
CA ILE A 140 8.64 17.07 -21.71
C ILE A 140 9.86 17.76 -21.10
N ASP A 141 9.62 18.59 -20.09
CA ASP A 141 10.65 19.20 -19.24
C ASP A 141 10.52 18.67 -17.81
N THR A 142 11.60 18.13 -17.28
CA THR A 142 11.63 17.48 -15.96
C THR A 142 12.54 18.21 -14.98
N SER A 143 12.93 19.44 -15.30
CA SER A 143 14.05 20.12 -14.65
C SER A 143 13.71 20.83 -13.36
N CYS A 144 12.41 21.04 -13.03
CA CYS A 144 12.05 21.88 -11.89
C CYS A 144 10.75 21.48 -11.19
N ASP A 145 10.74 21.69 -9.87
CA ASP A 145 9.53 21.65 -9.04
C ASP A 145 8.93 23.07 -8.92
N LEU A 146 7.88 23.34 -9.68
CA LEU A 146 7.20 24.66 -9.62
C LEU A 146 6.46 24.90 -8.31
N LEU A 147 6.23 23.87 -7.49
CA LEU A 147 5.57 24.03 -6.20
C LEU A 147 6.48 24.75 -5.19
N ASP A 148 7.81 24.62 -5.29
CA ASP A 148 8.76 25.34 -4.44
C ASP A 148 8.58 26.87 -4.53
N ASP A 149 8.20 27.37 -5.71
CA ASP A 149 7.98 28.78 -5.93
C ASP A 149 6.71 29.33 -5.27
N ILE A 150 5.66 28.49 -5.17
CA ILE A 150 4.31 28.93 -4.82
C ILE A 150 3.80 28.40 -3.48
N TRP A 151 4.29 27.28 -2.99
CA TRP A 151 3.89 26.68 -1.71
C TRP A 151 4.76 27.21 -0.55
N LYS A 152 4.43 28.41 -0.07
CA LYS A 152 5.27 29.15 0.89
C LYS A 152 5.37 28.51 2.27
N ASP A 153 4.36 27.77 2.67
CA ASP A 153 4.27 27.01 3.93
C ASP A 153 4.47 25.51 3.71
N ARG A 154 5.23 25.13 2.67
CA ARG A 154 5.55 23.73 2.37
C ARG A 154 6.25 23.09 3.57
N PRO A 155 5.75 21.96 4.09
CA PRO A 155 6.40 21.25 5.17
C PRO A 155 7.87 20.89 4.83
N GLU A 156 8.75 20.94 5.82
CA GLU A 156 10.13 20.52 5.62
C GLU A 156 10.21 19.01 5.35
N ILE A 157 11.28 18.59 4.68
CA ILE A 157 11.60 17.16 4.52
C ILE A 157 11.87 16.57 5.91
N PRO A 158 11.17 15.51 6.35
CA PRO A 158 11.34 14.95 7.67
C PRO A 158 12.74 14.35 7.85
N LYS A 159 13.26 14.49 9.08
CA LYS A 159 14.61 14.07 9.45
C LYS A 159 14.61 13.25 10.75
N ASN A 160 13.61 12.41 10.94
CA ASN A 160 13.54 11.53 12.11
C ASN A 160 14.75 10.59 12.15
N PRO A 161 15.26 10.23 13.34
CA PRO A 161 16.41 9.35 13.43
C PRO A 161 16.10 7.93 12.96
N PHE A 162 17.04 7.31 12.25
CA PHE A 162 16.99 5.88 11.99
C PHE A 162 17.24 5.08 13.28
N TYR A 163 16.62 3.90 13.34
CA TYR A 163 16.93 2.89 14.34
C TYR A 163 17.24 1.56 13.65
N LEU A 164 18.04 0.74 14.32
CA LEU A 164 18.43 -0.58 13.81
C LEU A 164 17.26 -1.55 13.85
N TYR A 165 17.13 -2.35 12.82
CA TYR A 165 16.21 -3.48 12.77
C TYR A 165 17.00 -4.76 13.12
N PRO A 166 16.83 -5.32 14.33
CA PRO A 166 17.68 -6.38 14.83
C PRO A 166 17.58 -7.68 14.06
N ASP A 167 18.68 -8.44 13.98
CA ASP A 167 18.74 -9.75 13.31
C ASP A 167 17.76 -10.76 13.87
N LYS A 168 17.38 -10.67 15.14
CA LYS A 168 16.34 -11.51 15.76
C LYS A 168 14.96 -11.34 15.11
N TYR A 169 14.73 -10.25 14.35
CA TYR A 169 13.50 -9.99 13.61
C TYR A 169 13.71 -10.13 12.09
N SER A 170 14.88 -9.68 11.60
CA SER A 170 15.20 -9.73 10.17
C SER A 170 15.66 -11.12 9.70
N GLY A 171 16.18 -11.95 10.62
CA GLY A 171 16.74 -13.27 10.32
C GLY A 171 18.01 -13.25 9.49
N GLU A 172 18.52 -12.08 9.11
CA GLU A 172 19.67 -11.94 8.21
C GLU A 172 20.38 -10.59 8.45
N ALA A 173 21.69 -10.59 8.61
CA ALA A 173 22.50 -9.37 8.77
C ALA A 173 22.60 -8.57 7.46
N THR A 174 22.86 -7.27 7.56
CA THR A 174 23.06 -6.38 6.39
C THR A 174 24.15 -6.89 5.46
N SER A 175 25.30 -7.32 5.98
CA SER A 175 26.40 -7.87 5.17
C SER A 175 26.02 -9.11 4.36
N GLN A 176 25.13 -9.95 4.88
CA GLN A 176 24.62 -11.11 4.16
C GLN A 176 23.69 -10.68 3.00
N ARG A 177 22.79 -9.71 3.24
CA ARG A 177 21.93 -9.14 2.19
C ARG A 177 22.74 -8.48 1.09
N LEU A 178 23.75 -7.67 1.46
CA LEU A 178 24.67 -7.06 0.51
C LEU A 178 25.37 -8.13 -0.36
N THR A 179 25.83 -9.21 0.25
CA THR A 179 26.46 -10.33 -0.47
C THR A 179 25.52 -10.98 -1.48
N ARG A 180 24.27 -11.21 -1.09
CA ARG A 180 23.23 -11.78 -1.99
C ARG A 180 22.96 -10.85 -3.17
N ILE A 181 22.76 -9.55 -2.93
CA ILE A 181 22.49 -8.58 -3.99
C ILE A 181 23.69 -8.44 -4.92
N ARG A 182 24.91 -8.40 -4.41
CA ARG A 182 26.14 -8.41 -5.21
C ARG A 182 26.21 -9.65 -6.12
N GLY A 183 25.85 -10.82 -5.58
CA GLY A 183 25.72 -12.05 -6.36
C GLY A 183 24.74 -11.94 -7.52
N GLU A 184 23.58 -11.35 -7.30
CA GLU A 184 22.56 -11.14 -8.33
C GLU A 184 22.99 -10.09 -9.38
N ILE A 185 23.65 -8.99 -8.97
CA ILE A 185 24.24 -8.00 -9.88
C ILE A 185 25.23 -8.69 -10.83
N LYS A 186 26.17 -9.47 -10.25
CA LYS A 186 27.20 -10.19 -11.03
C LYS A 186 26.58 -11.23 -11.97
N LYS A 187 25.62 -12.02 -11.49
CA LYS A 187 24.92 -13.06 -12.27
C LYS A 187 24.23 -12.49 -13.51
N ARG A 188 23.73 -11.26 -13.43
CA ARG A 188 23.08 -10.55 -14.55
C ARG A 188 24.06 -9.78 -15.43
N GLY A 189 25.36 -9.84 -15.15
CA GLY A 189 26.40 -9.16 -15.93
C GLY A 189 26.37 -7.64 -15.78
N ALA A 190 25.87 -7.15 -14.66
CA ALA A 190 25.90 -5.74 -14.27
C ALA A 190 27.04 -5.45 -13.26
N ASP A 191 27.34 -4.18 -13.06
CA ASP A 191 28.40 -3.71 -12.17
C ASP A 191 27.87 -3.10 -10.87
N PHE A 192 26.71 -2.44 -10.92
CA PHE A 192 26.11 -1.74 -9.77
C PHE A 192 24.60 -1.61 -9.91
N THR A 193 23.97 -1.24 -8.79
CA THR A 193 22.55 -0.85 -8.72
C THR A 193 22.38 0.41 -7.87
N VAL A 194 21.29 1.13 -8.10
CA VAL A 194 20.86 2.31 -7.36
C VAL A 194 19.53 2.02 -6.69
N ILE A 195 19.40 2.40 -5.42
CA ILE A 195 18.20 2.17 -4.61
C ILE A 195 17.56 3.53 -4.32
N THR A 196 16.38 3.77 -4.87
CA THR A 196 15.59 4.99 -4.61
C THR A 196 14.38 4.73 -3.72
N MET A 197 13.89 3.49 -3.68
CA MET A 197 12.74 3.11 -2.86
C MET A 197 13.12 2.99 -1.38
N MET A 198 12.36 3.67 -0.51
CA MET A 198 12.64 3.68 0.94
C MET A 198 12.49 2.32 1.60
N ASP A 199 11.54 1.49 1.15
CA ASP A 199 11.32 0.13 1.68
C ASP A 199 12.46 -0.84 1.29
N GLU A 200 12.99 -0.72 0.07
CA GLU A 200 14.15 -1.48 -0.38
C GLU A 200 15.41 -1.07 0.41
N LEU A 201 15.57 0.24 0.63
CA LEU A 201 16.65 0.79 1.44
C LEU A 201 16.60 0.28 2.88
N ALA A 202 15.42 0.37 3.50
CA ALA A 202 15.17 -0.06 4.87
C ALA A 202 15.41 -1.58 5.05
N TRP A 203 14.97 -2.38 4.07
CA TRP A 203 15.23 -3.82 4.07
C TRP A 203 16.72 -4.11 3.87
N LEU A 204 17.36 -3.53 2.87
CA LEU A 204 18.76 -3.83 2.53
C LEU A 204 19.73 -3.53 3.69
N PHE A 205 19.53 -2.40 4.37
CA PHE A 205 20.43 -1.94 5.43
C PHE A 205 19.95 -2.28 6.85
N ASN A 206 18.87 -3.05 7.01
CA ASN A 206 18.30 -3.40 8.32
C ASN A 206 18.08 -2.16 9.22
N ILE A 207 17.52 -1.11 8.66
CA ILE A 207 17.15 0.11 9.38
C ILE A 207 15.68 0.42 9.23
N ARG A 208 15.12 1.09 10.22
CA ARG A 208 13.74 1.58 10.19
C ARG A 208 13.70 3.04 10.63
N ASN A 209 12.56 3.69 10.37
CA ASN A 209 12.41 5.11 10.63
C ASN A 209 10.91 5.47 10.79
N SER A 210 10.59 6.73 11.03
CA SER A 210 9.24 7.26 11.11
C SER A 210 9.02 8.52 10.26
N ASP A 211 9.70 8.63 9.11
CA ASP A 211 9.53 9.78 8.21
C ASP A 211 8.21 9.72 7.43
N VAL A 212 7.67 8.52 7.23
CA VAL A 212 6.41 8.27 6.53
C VAL A 212 5.40 7.76 7.52
N GLU A 213 4.23 8.38 7.55
CA GLU A 213 3.11 7.94 8.38
C GLU A 213 2.74 6.49 8.05
N CYS A 214 2.46 5.68 9.06
CA CYS A 214 2.10 4.27 8.95
C CYS A 214 3.18 3.33 8.34
N ASN A 215 4.29 3.85 7.86
CA ASN A 215 5.34 3.06 7.24
C ASN A 215 6.69 3.25 7.96
N PRO A 216 7.32 2.19 8.47
CA PRO A 216 8.56 2.30 9.22
C PRO A 216 9.78 2.46 8.31
N VAL A 217 9.73 3.41 7.37
CA VAL A 217 10.77 3.70 6.38
C VAL A 217 11.26 5.14 6.50
N GLY A 218 12.44 5.42 6.00
CA GLY A 218 13.05 6.74 6.11
C GLY A 218 13.70 7.21 4.82
N ILE A 219 13.72 8.52 4.65
CA ILE A 219 14.27 9.21 3.50
C ILE A 219 15.76 8.96 3.38
N GLY A 220 16.16 8.46 2.21
CA GLY A 220 17.52 8.17 1.83
C GLY A 220 17.60 7.45 0.51
N TYR A 221 18.80 7.43 -0.07
CA TYR A 221 19.12 6.70 -1.30
C TYR A 221 20.21 5.68 -1.04
N GLY A 222 20.34 4.69 -1.89
CA GLY A 222 21.38 3.68 -1.82
C GLY A 222 22.15 3.55 -3.12
N TYR A 223 23.42 3.18 -2.99
CA TYR A 223 24.25 2.73 -4.10
C TYR A 223 24.97 1.45 -3.70
N LEU A 224 25.00 0.47 -4.58
CA LEU A 224 25.68 -0.80 -4.34
C LEU A 224 26.44 -1.26 -5.58
N ASP A 225 27.75 -1.45 -5.45
CA ASP A 225 28.58 -2.19 -6.39
C ASP A 225 29.31 -3.36 -5.70
N GLN A 226 30.24 -4.01 -6.41
CA GLN A 226 30.96 -5.17 -5.84
C GLN A 226 31.84 -4.83 -4.62
N GLU A 227 32.22 -3.57 -4.46
CA GLU A 227 33.14 -3.11 -3.41
C GLU A 227 32.46 -2.21 -2.39
N ARG A 228 31.54 -1.35 -2.83
CA ARG A 228 30.94 -0.28 -2.02
C ARG A 228 29.45 -0.54 -1.79
N ALA A 229 29.02 -0.20 -0.59
CA ALA A 229 27.62 -0.01 -0.23
C ALA A 229 27.51 1.36 0.42
N ILE A 230 26.65 2.23 -0.11
CA ILE A 230 26.55 3.62 0.36
C ILE A 230 25.09 3.94 0.68
N LEU A 231 24.87 4.50 1.86
CA LEU A 231 23.61 5.12 2.27
C LEU A 231 23.77 6.65 2.18
N PHE A 232 22.95 7.28 1.36
CA PHE A 232 22.84 8.75 1.28
C PHE A 232 21.64 9.20 2.11
N THR A 233 21.87 9.95 3.16
CA THR A 233 20.79 10.46 4.02
C THR A 233 21.23 11.74 4.76
N PHE A 234 20.30 12.38 5.46
CA PHE A 234 20.62 13.55 6.27
C PHE A 234 21.45 13.14 7.48
N PRO A 235 22.57 13.84 7.79
CA PRO A 235 23.43 13.51 8.93
C PRO A 235 22.67 13.43 10.26
N GLU A 236 21.65 14.27 10.45
CA GLU A 236 20.82 14.35 11.65
C GLU A 236 20.03 13.04 11.93
N LYS A 237 19.79 12.24 10.90
CA LYS A 237 19.07 10.96 11.01
C LYS A 237 19.95 9.82 11.52
N VAL A 238 21.27 9.99 11.49
CA VAL A 238 22.22 8.92 11.76
C VAL A 238 22.73 9.01 13.19
N THR A 239 22.16 8.20 14.08
CA THR A 239 22.65 8.07 15.46
C THR A 239 24.04 7.40 15.50
N SER A 240 24.80 7.59 16.58
CA SER A 240 26.12 6.94 16.75
C SER A 240 26.02 5.42 16.69
N GLU A 241 24.93 4.83 17.21
CA GLU A 241 24.67 3.40 17.18
C GLU A 241 24.45 2.90 15.74
N VAL A 242 23.54 3.56 14.97
CA VAL A 242 23.26 3.23 13.57
C VAL A 242 24.53 3.37 12.73
N LYS A 243 25.30 4.46 12.92
CA LYS A 243 26.56 4.67 12.21
C LYS A 243 27.53 3.53 12.45
N SER A 244 27.80 3.24 13.72
CA SER A 244 28.77 2.20 14.12
C SER A 244 28.39 0.81 13.57
N GLN A 245 27.10 0.47 13.61
CA GLN A 245 26.63 -0.82 13.08
C GLN A 245 26.73 -0.89 11.55
N LEU A 246 26.27 0.16 10.83
CA LEU A 246 26.34 0.18 9.37
C LEU A 246 27.78 0.15 8.87
N GLU A 247 28.71 0.92 9.49
CA GLU A 247 30.13 0.89 9.14
C GLU A 247 30.75 -0.50 9.38
N LYS A 248 30.40 -1.17 10.48
CA LYS A 248 30.79 -2.56 10.76
C LYS A 248 30.30 -3.55 9.70
N GLU A 249 29.12 -3.32 9.14
CA GLU A 249 28.52 -4.13 8.07
C GLU A 249 29.02 -3.75 6.67
N GLY A 250 29.97 -2.80 6.57
CA GLY A 250 30.58 -2.38 5.30
C GLY A 250 29.78 -1.33 4.53
N VAL A 251 28.90 -0.57 5.20
CA VAL A 251 28.13 0.52 4.60
C VAL A 251 28.75 1.86 4.91
N THR A 252 29.03 2.66 3.88
CA THR A 252 29.48 4.05 4.01
C THR A 252 28.27 4.98 4.03
N ILE A 253 28.29 6.01 4.89
CA ILE A 253 27.22 7.00 4.98
C ILE A 253 27.70 8.31 4.34
N MET A 254 26.89 8.87 3.44
CA MET A 254 27.12 10.16 2.77
C MET A 254 25.90 11.08 2.94
N SER A 255 26.09 12.37 2.69
CA SER A 255 24.99 13.34 2.77
C SER A 255 23.94 13.07 1.69
N TYR A 256 22.66 13.31 2.03
CA TYR A 256 21.53 13.17 1.09
C TYR A 256 21.74 13.97 -0.21
N GLY A 257 22.21 15.21 -0.09
CA GLY A 257 22.47 16.08 -1.23
C GLY A 257 23.63 15.64 -2.14
N ASP A 258 24.48 14.71 -1.67
CA ASP A 258 25.61 14.19 -2.47
C ASP A 258 25.16 13.10 -3.47
N PHE A 259 23.91 12.62 -3.40
CA PHE A 259 23.46 11.47 -4.20
C PHE A 259 23.57 11.71 -5.71
N LEU A 260 22.88 12.72 -6.24
CA LEU A 260 22.93 13.02 -7.68
C LEU A 260 24.34 13.43 -8.15
N PRO A 261 25.10 14.29 -7.43
CA PRO A 261 26.50 14.56 -7.75
C PRO A 261 27.41 13.32 -7.72
N PHE A 262 27.13 12.32 -6.88
CA PHE A 262 27.84 11.05 -6.87
C PHE A 262 27.52 10.22 -8.12
N LEU A 263 26.24 10.12 -8.51
CA LEU A 263 25.83 9.38 -9.71
C LEU A 263 26.48 9.95 -10.96
N ALA A 264 26.61 11.27 -11.07
CA ALA A 264 27.28 11.93 -12.21
C ALA A 264 28.77 11.58 -12.35
N LYS A 265 29.40 11.03 -11.30
CA LYS A 265 30.81 10.63 -11.25
C LYS A 265 31.01 9.11 -11.35
N VAL A 266 29.94 8.33 -11.51
CA VAL A 266 30.07 6.89 -11.75
C VAL A 266 30.85 6.69 -13.06
N PRO A 267 31.87 5.80 -13.11
CA PRO A 267 32.68 5.63 -14.31
C PRO A 267 31.83 5.23 -15.51
N ALA A 268 31.96 5.96 -16.61
CA ALA A 268 31.39 5.61 -17.92
C ALA A 268 31.77 4.17 -18.27
N LYS A 269 31.01 3.42 -18.99
CA LYS A 269 31.19 2.00 -19.37
C LYS A 269 30.80 0.98 -18.27
N LYS A 270 30.44 1.40 -17.05
CA LYS A 270 29.79 0.48 -16.10
C LYS A 270 28.36 0.15 -16.55
N LYS A 271 27.85 -1.01 -16.09
CA LYS A 271 26.50 -1.47 -16.39
C LYS A 271 25.63 -1.36 -15.14
N LEU A 272 24.56 -0.61 -15.23
CA LEU A 272 23.55 -0.44 -14.19
C LEU A 272 22.55 -1.60 -14.24
N LEU A 273 22.32 -2.30 -13.11
CA LEU A 273 21.17 -3.16 -12.93
C LEU A 273 20.01 -2.31 -12.43
N VAL A 274 18.90 -2.22 -13.15
CA VAL A 274 17.83 -1.29 -12.84
C VAL A 274 16.44 -1.83 -13.15
N ASP A 275 15.50 -1.49 -12.27
CA ASP A 275 14.08 -1.45 -12.58
C ASP A 275 13.69 0.01 -12.85
N LYS A 276 13.42 0.32 -14.11
CA LYS A 276 13.07 1.69 -14.53
C LYS A 276 11.77 2.21 -13.91
N THR A 277 10.92 1.34 -13.38
CA THR A 277 9.71 1.74 -12.66
C THR A 277 9.99 2.16 -11.22
N ARG A 278 11.21 1.89 -10.71
CA ARG A 278 11.63 2.10 -9.32
C ARG A 278 12.85 2.99 -9.15
N ILE A 279 13.33 3.62 -10.20
CA ILE A 279 14.36 4.67 -10.15
C ILE A 279 13.72 5.99 -10.61
N SER A 280 13.94 7.08 -9.86
CA SER A 280 13.47 8.39 -10.30
C SER A 280 14.18 8.84 -11.58
N HIS A 281 13.47 9.58 -12.42
CA HIS A 281 14.05 10.09 -13.66
C HIS A 281 15.28 10.96 -13.40
N SER A 282 15.23 11.83 -12.38
CA SER A 282 16.40 12.67 -12.03
C SER A 282 17.61 11.83 -11.63
N ALA A 283 17.44 10.73 -10.89
CA ALA A 283 18.54 9.83 -10.55
C ALA A 283 19.11 9.14 -11.80
N PHE A 284 18.24 8.63 -12.66
CA PHE A 284 18.66 7.98 -13.90
C PHE A 284 19.36 8.96 -14.86
N ALA A 285 18.81 10.14 -15.06
CA ALA A 285 19.35 11.18 -15.94
C ALA A 285 20.68 11.80 -15.42
N SER A 286 20.97 11.66 -14.11
CA SER A 286 22.24 12.11 -13.53
C SER A 286 23.42 11.17 -13.84
N LEU A 287 23.16 9.96 -14.32
CA LEU A 287 24.22 9.03 -14.71
C LEU A 287 24.90 9.47 -16.03
N PRO A 288 26.22 9.22 -16.21
CA PRO A 288 26.87 9.42 -17.50
C PRO A 288 26.17 8.69 -18.63
N GLY A 289 26.01 9.36 -19.78
CA GLY A 289 25.24 8.83 -20.91
C GLY A 289 25.81 7.55 -21.56
N GLU A 290 27.06 7.19 -21.29
CA GLU A 290 27.69 5.96 -21.76
C GLU A 290 27.40 4.74 -20.87
N ILE A 291 26.70 4.92 -19.73
CA ILE A 291 26.28 3.80 -18.86
C ILE A 291 25.17 3.04 -19.57
N SER A 292 25.38 1.75 -19.76
CA SER A 292 24.36 0.85 -20.28
C SER A 292 23.53 0.26 -19.13
N SER A 293 22.26 0.00 -19.39
CA SER A 293 21.33 -0.62 -18.42
C SER A 293 21.16 -2.11 -18.70
N VAL A 294 21.14 -2.90 -17.62
CA VAL A 294 20.59 -4.25 -17.58
C VAL A 294 19.24 -4.13 -16.87
N GLU A 295 18.17 -4.21 -17.62
CA GLU A 295 16.83 -4.00 -17.08
C GLU A 295 16.32 -5.25 -16.37
N THR A 296 15.63 -5.05 -15.26
CA THR A 296 14.92 -6.06 -14.49
C THR A 296 13.64 -5.46 -13.92
N THR A 297 12.53 -6.12 -14.11
CA THR A 297 11.25 -5.71 -13.53
C THR A 297 10.58 -6.97 -12.98
N PRO A 298 10.39 -7.03 -11.68
CA PRO A 298 10.73 -6.08 -10.62
C PRO A 298 12.24 -6.04 -10.29
N SER A 299 12.63 -5.09 -9.39
CA SER A 299 14.01 -5.01 -8.90
C SER A 299 14.39 -6.30 -8.16
N VAL A 300 15.69 -6.60 -8.17
CA VAL A 300 16.22 -7.78 -7.47
C VAL A 300 15.96 -7.68 -5.96
N ILE A 301 16.01 -6.49 -5.39
CA ILE A 301 15.75 -6.28 -3.96
C ILE A 301 14.29 -6.55 -3.65
N THR A 302 13.34 -6.05 -4.46
CA THR A 302 11.91 -6.36 -4.32
C THR A 302 11.64 -7.86 -4.35
N ILE A 303 12.26 -8.60 -5.30
CA ILE A 303 12.09 -10.05 -5.38
C ILE A 303 12.60 -10.74 -4.10
N LEU A 304 13.82 -10.44 -3.68
CA LEU A 304 14.43 -11.11 -2.53
C LEU A 304 13.75 -10.74 -1.20
N LYS A 305 13.25 -9.50 -1.08
CA LYS A 305 12.48 -9.02 0.06
C LYS A 305 11.11 -9.70 0.17
N SER A 306 10.51 -10.10 -0.93
CA SER A 306 9.19 -10.75 -0.94
C SER A 306 9.23 -12.19 -0.40
N TYR A 307 10.38 -12.88 -0.48
CA TYR A 307 10.56 -14.22 0.04
C TYR A 307 10.90 -14.18 1.53
N LYS A 308 9.89 -14.33 2.39
CA LYS A 308 10.06 -14.26 3.84
C LYS A 308 10.88 -15.47 4.35
N ASN A 309 11.97 -15.19 5.05
CA ASN A 309 12.77 -16.23 5.68
C ASN A 309 12.04 -16.85 6.89
N ASP A 310 12.63 -17.88 7.54
CA ASP A 310 12.00 -18.59 8.65
C ASP A 310 11.68 -17.65 9.82
N THR A 311 12.62 -16.79 10.19
CA THR A 311 12.46 -15.81 11.28
C THR A 311 11.33 -14.82 10.99
N GLU A 312 11.25 -14.31 9.77
CA GLU A 312 10.19 -13.40 9.35
C GLU A 312 8.81 -14.10 9.37
N ARG A 313 8.72 -15.36 8.89
CA ARG A 313 7.45 -16.11 8.92
C ARG A 313 6.99 -16.44 10.33
N ASP A 314 7.90 -16.76 11.24
CA ASP A 314 7.57 -16.99 12.65
C ASP A 314 7.14 -15.68 13.34
N SER A 315 7.81 -14.58 13.03
CA SER A 315 7.42 -13.23 13.49
C SER A 315 6.02 -12.85 13.01
N ILE A 316 5.69 -13.12 11.76
CA ILE A 316 4.33 -12.93 11.19
C ILE A 316 3.30 -13.71 12.01
N ARG A 317 3.49 -15.02 12.25
CA ARG A 317 2.55 -15.83 13.02
C ARG A 317 2.35 -15.32 14.44
N HIS A 318 3.44 -14.93 15.10
CA HIS A 318 3.38 -14.32 16.44
C HIS A 318 2.67 -12.96 16.45
N ALA A 319 2.85 -12.14 15.42
CA ALA A 319 2.12 -10.88 15.31
C ALA A 319 0.61 -11.10 15.12
N MET A 320 0.21 -12.11 14.34
CA MET A 320 -1.22 -12.45 14.18
C MET A 320 -1.88 -12.89 15.49
N LEU A 321 -1.16 -13.54 16.39
CA LEU A 321 -1.66 -13.86 17.74
C LEU A 321 -1.92 -12.57 18.55
N ARG A 322 -0.95 -11.64 18.57
CA ARG A 322 -1.06 -10.38 19.31
C ARG A 322 -2.18 -9.49 18.77
N ASP A 323 -2.22 -9.34 17.44
CA ASP A 323 -3.25 -8.55 16.77
C ASP A 323 -4.64 -9.16 16.96
N GLY A 324 -4.74 -10.50 16.89
CA GLY A 324 -5.97 -11.23 17.16
C GLY A 324 -6.49 -11.03 18.60
N VAL A 325 -5.61 -10.97 19.59
CA VAL A 325 -5.98 -10.62 20.98
C VAL A 325 -6.50 -9.19 21.07
N ALA A 326 -5.82 -8.22 20.43
CA ALA A 326 -6.24 -6.82 20.42
C ALA A 326 -7.62 -6.64 19.76
N LEU A 327 -7.84 -7.27 18.61
CA LEU A 327 -9.12 -7.27 17.89
C LEU A 327 -10.24 -7.95 18.72
N THR A 328 -9.96 -9.08 19.36
CA THR A 328 -10.92 -9.77 20.22
C THR A 328 -11.39 -8.87 21.36
N ARG A 329 -10.46 -8.20 22.03
CA ARG A 329 -10.75 -7.23 23.10
C ARG A 329 -11.53 -6.02 22.60
N PHE A 330 -11.14 -5.49 21.46
CA PHE A 330 -11.83 -4.36 20.83
C PHE A 330 -13.28 -4.70 20.47
N PHE A 331 -13.53 -5.82 19.77
CA PHE A 331 -14.87 -6.20 19.36
C PHE A 331 -15.77 -6.56 20.57
N MET A 332 -15.21 -7.24 21.59
CA MET A 332 -15.94 -7.51 22.82
C MET A 332 -16.30 -6.20 23.56
N TRP A 333 -15.35 -5.28 23.67
CA TRP A 333 -15.61 -3.96 24.25
C TRP A 333 -16.69 -3.22 23.48
N LEU A 334 -16.57 -3.13 22.16
CA LEU A 334 -17.54 -2.42 21.30
C LEU A 334 -18.95 -2.98 21.47
N GLU A 335 -19.12 -4.30 21.43
CA GLU A 335 -20.41 -4.96 21.60
C GLU A 335 -21.04 -4.63 22.97
N LYS A 336 -20.26 -4.68 24.05
CA LYS A 336 -20.74 -4.37 25.41
C LYS A 336 -21.11 -2.89 25.56
N ALA A 337 -20.28 -2.00 25.07
CA ALA A 337 -20.50 -0.56 25.17
C ALA A 337 -21.74 -0.13 24.38
N LEU A 338 -21.89 -0.61 23.14
CA LEU A 338 -23.10 -0.34 22.35
C LEU A 338 -24.36 -0.94 22.99
N ALA A 339 -24.27 -2.14 23.58
CA ALA A 339 -25.39 -2.77 24.28
C ALA A 339 -25.80 -2.05 25.56
N SER A 340 -24.88 -1.32 26.22
CA SER A 340 -25.18 -0.45 27.37
C SER A 340 -25.81 0.90 26.96
N GLY A 341 -25.90 1.18 25.66
CA GLY A 341 -26.46 2.42 25.13
C GLY A 341 -25.43 3.51 24.85
N GLU A 342 -24.13 3.20 24.98
CA GLU A 342 -23.07 4.11 24.54
C GLU A 342 -23.03 4.21 23.01
N THR A 343 -22.52 5.31 22.50
CA THR A 343 -22.34 5.54 21.07
C THR A 343 -20.97 6.14 20.83
N PHE A 344 -20.38 5.86 19.65
CA PHE A 344 -19.04 6.33 19.30
C PHE A 344 -19.03 6.84 17.87
N THR A 345 -18.23 7.84 17.58
CA THR A 345 -17.94 8.22 16.20
C THR A 345 -16.98 7.20 15.55
N GLU A 346 -16.98 7.12 14.22
CA GLU A 346 -16.04 6.27 13.48
C GLU A 346 -14.58 6.63 13.81
N VAL A 347 -14.29 7.93 14.04
CA VAL A 347 -12.96 8.42 14.48
C VAL A 347 -12.59 7.93 15.90
N GLU A 348 -13.56 7.83 16.81
CA GLU A 348 -13.30 7.32 18.16
C GLU A 348 -13.04 5.82 18.15
N LEU A 349 -13.69 5.06 17.27
CA LEU A 349 -13.46 3.63 17.13
C LEU A 349 -12.06 3.33 16.59
N ASP A 350 -11.60 4.08 15.59
CA ASP A 350 -10.22 4.02 15.09
C ASP A 350 -9.20 4.20 16.22
N LYS A 351 -9.30 5.31 16.95
CA LYS A 351 -8.41 5.58 18.10
C LYS A 351 -8.47 4.53 19.19
N ARG A 352 -9.65 3.95 19.40
CA ARG A 352 -9.84 2.91 20.42
C ARG A 352 -9.18 1.60 20.01
N LEU A 353 -9.24 1.23 18.73
CA LEU A 353 -8.55 0.05 18.21
C LEU A 353 -7.03 0.20 18.32
N ALA A 354 -6.48 1.34 17.90
CA ALA A 354 -5.07 1.65 18.08
C ALA A 354 -4.64 1.54 19.55
N ALA A 355 -5.49 2.00 20.50
CA ALA A 355 -5.20 1.87 21.92
C ALA A 355 -5.19 0.40 22.42
N PHE A 356 -6.04 -0.48 21.87
CA PHE A 356 -5.99 -1.91 22.18
C PHE A 356 -4.72 -2.59 21.62
N ARG A 357 -4.28 -2.22 20.44
CA ARG A 357 -3.02 -2.69 19.84
C ARG A 357 -1.80 -2.21 20.62
N ALA A 358 -1.83 -0.97 21.11
CA ALA A 358 -0.75 -0.35 21.89
C ALA A 358 -0.55 -0.96 23.30
N ILE A 359 -1.40 -1.89 23.73
CA ILE A 359 -1.15 -2.68 24.95
C ILE A 359 0.08 -3.59 24.76
N ASP A 360 0.34 -4.05 23.55
CA ASP A 360 1.55 -4.80 23.22
C ASP A 360 2.74 -3.83 23.00
N ASP A 361 3.86 -4.07 23.70
CA ASP A 361 5.06 -3.22 23.66
C ASP A 361 5.81 -3.24 22.32
N ARG A 362 5.42 -4.12 21.41
CA ARG A 362 5.95 -4.18 20.05
C ARG A 362 5.18 -3.33 19.06
N TYR A 363 3.97 -2.87 19.41
CA TYR A 363 3.21 -1.95 18.56
C TYR A 363 3.99 -0.64 18.36
N ILE A 364 4.04 -0.15 17.13
CA ILE A 364 4.71 1.10 16.75
C ILE A 364 3.66 2.15 16.37
N CYS A 365 2.83 1.81 15.39
CA CYS A 365 1.76 2.64 14.83
C CYS A 365 0.82 1.76 14.00
N ASP A 366 -0.25 2.33 13.47
CA ASP A 366 -1.06 1.65 12.47
C ASP A 366 -0.27 1.45 11.17
N SER A 367 -0.59 0.43 10.39
CA SER A 367 0.07 0.15 9.10
C SER A 367 -0.52 0.95 7.93
N PHE A 368 -1.69 1.54 8.13
CA PHE A 368 -2.38 2.50 7.28
C PHE A 368 -3.49 3.19 8.07
N ASP A 369 -4.07 4.27 7.54
CA ASP A 369 -5.23 4.93 8.14
C ASP A 369 -6.41 3.97 8.23
N THR A 370 -6.89 3.66 9.43
CA THR A 370 -8.00 2.74 9.64
C THR A 370 -9.25 3.15 8.86
N ILE A 371 -9.83 2.23 8.10
CA ILE A 371 -11.10 2.38 7.42
C ILE A 371 -12.20 1.88 8.36
N CYS A 372 -12.85 2.79 9.07
CA CYS A 372 -13.95 2.47 9.96
C CYS A 372 -15.24 3.01 9.35
N GLY A 373 -15.90 2.21 8.49
CA GLY A 373 -17.07 2.62 7.72
C GLY A 373 -18.37 2.04 8.29
N TYR A 374 -19.17 2.87 8.96
CA TYR A 374 -20.49 2.50 9.47
C TYR A 374 -21.55 2.70 8.38
N MET A 375 -22.42 1.69 8.18
CA MET A 375 -23.50 1.71 7.20
C MET A 375 -22.96 1.99 5.78
N ASP A 376 -23.47 3.00 5.09
CA ASP A 376 -23.10 3.35 3.71
C ASP A 376 -21.71 4.00 3.58
N HIS A 377 -21.09 4.49 4.67
CA HIS A 377 -19.67 4.84 4.66
C HIS A 377 -18.78 3.62 4.34
N GLY A 378 -19.18 2.40 4.72
CA GLY A 378 -18.51 1.17 4.32
C GLY A 378 -18.47 0.94 2.80
N ALA A 379 -19.36 1.59 2.02
CA ALA A 379 -19.32 1.51 0.56
C ALA A 379 -18.22 2.37 -0.10
N ILE A 380 -17.56 3.23 0.65
CA ILE A 380 -16.41 4.01 0.20
C ILE A 380 -15.16 3.17 0.50
N VAL A 381 -14.59 2.56 -0.54
CA VAL A 381 -13.55 1.50 -0.41
C VAL A 381 -12.38 1.90 0.48
N HIS A 382 -11.86 3.13 0.32
CA HIS A 382 -10.80 3.73 1.13
C HIS A 382 -11.37 4.91 1.95
N TYR A 383 -12.45 4.64 2.70
CA TYR A 383 -13.05 5.64 3.57
C TYR A 383 -12.06 6.06 4.66
N ARG A 384 -11.94 7.37 4.85
CA ARG A 384 -11.22 7.95 5.99
C ARG A 384 -12.17 8.81 6.79
N ALA A 385 -12.48 8.39 8.00
CA ALA A 385 -13.35 9.13 8.90
C ALA A 385 -12.75 10.50 9.25
N GLN A 386 -13.54 11.55 9.10
CA GLN A 386 -13.16 12.92 9.47
C GLN A 386 -14.12 13.43 10.55
N PRO A 387 -13.64 14.25 11.51
CA PRO A 387 -14.46 14.71 12.63
C PRO A 387 -15.77 15.40 12.24
N ASP A 388 -15.80 16.09 11.11
CA ASP A 388 -16.94 16.87 10.62
C ASP A 388 -17.90 16.10 9.69
N THR A 389 -17.53 14.88 9.27
CA THR A 389 -18.31 14.06 8.33
C THR A 389 -18.57 12.63 8.80
N CYS A 390 -17.88 12.16 9.85
CA CYS A 390 -18.03 10.81 10.36
C CYS A 390 -19.43 10.56 10.97
N TYR A 391 -19.87 9.31 10.89
CA TYR A 391 -21.12 8.90 11.55
C TYR A 391 -20.91 8.56 13.02
N THR A 392 -22.02 8.63 13.77
CA THR A 392 -22.13 8.08 15.12
C THR A 392 -22.61 6.63 15.02
N VAL A 393 -21.76 5.70 15.38
CA VAL A 393 -22.03 4.26 15.41
C VAL A 393 -22.98 3.94 16.57
N ARG A 394 -24.02 3.18 16.29
CA ARG A 394 -25.06 2.78 17.22
C ARG A 394 -25.19 1.26 17.32
N ASN A 395 -25.99 0.77 18.26
CA ASN A 395 -26.23 -0.66 18.46
C ASN A 395 -27.17 -1.27 17.39
N GLU A 396 -26.92 -0.97 16.13
CA GLU A 396 -27.68 -1.43 14.97
C GLU A 396 -26.85 -1.33 13.68
N GLY A 397 -27.27 -2.01 12.62
CA GLY A 397 -26.69 -1.89 11.29
C GLY A 397 -25.41 -2.72 11.08
N VAL A 398 -24.51 -2.23 10.26
CA VAL A 398 -23.28 -2.92 9.84
C VAL A 398 -22.08 -2.00 9.94
N LEU A 399 -20.96 -2.55 10.38
CA LEU A 399 -19.65 -1.87 10.44
C LEU A 399 -18.65 -2.65 9.59
N LEU A 400 -18.02 -1.98 8.64
CA LEU A 400 -16.81 -2.44 7.98
C LEU A 400 -15.63 -1.80 8.72
N LEU A 401 -14.72 -2.63 9.23
CA LEU A 401 -13.50 -2.20 9.91
C LEU A 401 -12.31 -2.86 9.23
N ASP A 402 -11.52 -2.04 8.54
CA ASP A 402 -10.28 -2.42 7.89
C ASP A 402 -9.13 -1.68 8.55
N SER A 403 -8.16 -2.42 9.07
CA SER A 403 -7.10 -1.88 9.93
C SER A 403 -5.90 -2.80 10.00
N GLY A 404 -4.77 -2.22 10.27
CA GLY A 404 -3.54 -2.98 10.46
C GLY A 404 -2.58 -2.28 11.42
N ALA A 405 -1.53 -2.96 11.80
CA ALA A 405 -0.51 -2.45 12.71
C ALA A 405 0.90 -2.69 12.18
N GLN A 406 1.79 -1.74 12.42
CA GLN A 406 3.22 -1.94 12.40
C GLN A 406 3.66 -2.40 13.79
N TYR A 407 4.09 -3.64 13.88
CA TYR A 407 4.81 -4.16 15.05
C TYR A 407 6.32 -4.14 14.78
N LYS A 408 7.13 -4.15 15.85
CA LYS A 408 8.60 -4.20 15.73
C LYS A 408 9.10 -5.39 14.89
N ASP A 409 8.30 -6.43 14.72
CA ASP A 409 8.66 -7.69 14.07
C ASP A 409 7.75 -8.13 12.91
N ALA A 410 6.66 -7.39 12.63
CA ALA A 410 5.75 -7.69 11.51
C ALA A 410 4.84 -6.50 11.18
N THR A 411 4.17 -6.60 10.03
CA THR A 411 3.06 -5.75 9.61
C THR A 411 1.79 -6.58 9.57
N THR A 412 0.65 -6.05 10.07
CA THR A 412 -0.66 -6.69 9.96
C THR A 412 -1.60 -5.89 9.09
N ASP A 413 -2.59 -6.59 8.56
CA ASP A 413 -3.66 -6.07 7.71
C ASP A 413 -4.88 -6.99 7.83
N ILE A 414 -6.06 -6.43 8.08
CA ILE A 414 -7.27 -7.20 8.28
C ILE A 414 -8.52 -6.36 8.06
N THR A 415 -9.48 -6.91 7.32
CA THR A 415 -10.83 -6.36 7.29
C THR A 415 -11.84 -7.33 7.89
N ARG A 416 -12.73 -6.79 8.71
CA ARG A 416 -13.96 -7.46 9.16
C ARG A 416 -15.18 -6.60 8.90
N THR A 417 -16.21 -7.23 8.35
CA THR A 417 -17.56 -6.67 8.29
C THR A 417 -18.41 -7.39 9.34
N ILE A 418 -18.98 -6.64 10.27
CA ILE A 418 -19.78 -7.18 11.39
C ILE A 418 -21.15 -6.53 11.46
N ALA A 419 -22.16 -7.31 11.86
CA ALA A 419 -23.48 -6.79 12.21
C ALA A 419 -23.48 -6.25 13.64
N LEU A 420 -24.05 -5.08 13.85
CA LEU A 420 -24.20 -4.47 15.17
C LEU A 420 -25.61 -4.71 15.74
N GLY A 421 -25.71 -4.74 17.08
CA GLY A 421 -26.97 -4.94 17.79
C GLY A 421 -27.54 -6.37 17.68
N LYS A 422 -28.77 -6.52 18.17
CA LYS A 422 -29.47 -7.83 18.25
C LYS A 422 -30.46 -8.07 17.09
N ALA A 423 -30.79 -7.04 16.33
CA ALA A 423 -31.71 -7.17 15.20
C ALA A 423 -31.13 -8.11 14.14
N ALA A 424 -31.97 -8.88 13.47
CA ALA A 424 -31.55 -9.69 12.34
C ALA A 424 -31.03 -8.77 11.22
N PRO A 425 -29.84 -9.05 10.64
CA PRO A 425 -29.33 -8.28 9.52
C PRO A 425 -30.25 -8.35 8.30
N ASN A 426 -30.15 -7.36 7.41
CA ASN A 426 -30.87 -7.32 6.16
C ASN A 426 -30.55 -8.58 5.32
N PRO A 427 -31.55 -9.31 4.76
CA PRO A 427 -31.32 -10.49 3.95
C PRO A 427 -30.41 -10.23 2.71
N GLU A 428 -30.51 -9.07 2.07
CA GLU A 428 -29.63 -8.69 0.95
C GLU A 428 -28.17 -8.54 1.42
N LEU A 429 -27.95 -8.00 2.62
CA LEU A 429 -26.61 -7.90 3.23
C LEU A 429 -26.03 -9.29 3.53
N ILE A 430 -26.85 -10.23 4.02
CA ILE A 430 -26.44 -11.61 4.29
C ILE A 430 -26.05 -12.33 2.97
N GLU A 431 -26.85 -12.17 1.92
CA GLU A 431 -26.51 -12.70 0.59
C GLU A 431 -25.19 -12.12 0.08
N ASP A 432 -25.04 -10.80 0.10
CA ASP A 432 -23.83 -10.09 -0.33
C ASP A 432 -22.59 -10.56 0.45
N TYR A 433 -22.69 -10.63 1.79
CA TYR A 433 -21.60 -11.09 2.64
C TYR A 433 -21.19 -12.53 2.32
N THR A 434 -22.19 -13.41 2.13
CA THR A 434 -21.94 -14.82 1.82
C THR A 434 -21.26 -14.99 0.46
N LEU A 435 -21.60 -14.17 -0.54
CA LEU A 435 -20.92 -14.18 -1.84
C LEU A 435 -19.45 -13.75 -1.73
N VAL A 436 -19.16 -12.71 -0.95
CA VAL A 436 -17.78 -12.28 -0.66
C VAL A 436 -17.02 -13.36 0.11
N LEU A 437 -17.64 -13.97 1.12
CA LEU A 437 -17.08 -15.08 1.89
C LEU A 437 -16.72 -16.28 1.00
N LYS A 438 -17.57 -16.65 0.04
CA LYS A 438 -17.27 -17.71 -0.92
C LYS A 438 -16.00 -17.41 -1.72
N GLY A 439 -15.85 -16.18 -2.19
CA GLY A 439 -14.65 -15.73 -2.89
C GLY A 439 -13.40 -15.80 -2.00
N HIS A 440 -13.53 -15.34 -0.75
CA HIS A 440 -12.46 -15.42 0.25
C HIS A 440 -12.01 -16.87 0.52
N ILE A 441 -12.96 -17.78 0.72
CA ILE A 441 -12.70 -19.22 0.93
C ILE A 441 -12.04 -19.83 -0.31
N ALA A 442 -12.49 -19.46 -1.51
CA ALA A 442 -11.95 -20.02 -2.75
C ALA A 442 -10.45 -19.70 -2.92
N ILE A 443 -10.01 -18.49 -2.56
CA ILE A 443 -8.58 -18.16 -2.51
C ILE A 443 -7.88 -18.92 -1.38
N ALA A 444 -8.40 -18.88 -0.15
CA ALA A 444 -7.78 -19.50 1.01
C ALA A 444 -7.54 -21.01 0.84
N THR A 445 -8.39 -21.68 0.06
CA THR A 445 -8.32 -23.12 -0.20
C THR A 445 -7.67 -23.47 -1.54
N ALA A 446 -7.26 -22.49 -2.33
CA ALA A 446 -6.68 -22.72 -3.65
C ALA A 446 -5.42 -23.58 -3.55
N GLN A 447 -5.31 -24.54 -4.48
CA GLN A 447 -4.11 -25.32 -4.75
C GLN A 447 -3.76 -25.15 -6.23
N PHE A 448 -2.52 -24.79 -6.51
CA PHE A 448 -2.10 -24.40 -7.85
C PHE A 448 -0.66 -24.81 -8.14
N PRO A 449 -0.30 -25.09 -9.42
CA PRO A 449 1.05 -25.44 -9.80
C PRO A 449 2.03 -24.27 -9.61
N GLU A 450 3.29 -24.57 -9.32
CA GLU A 450 4.38 -23.58 -9.31
C GLU A 450 4.39 -22.75 -10.60
N GLY A 451 4.62 -21.45 -10.48
CA GLY A 451 4.57 -20.50 -11.62
C GLY A 451 3.20 -19.89 -11.89
N THR A 452 2.16 -20.27 -11.13
CA THR A 452 0.83 -19.63 -11.23
C THR A 452 0.91 -18.16 -10.82
N ARG A 453 0.28 -17.29 -11.61
CA ARG A 453 0.21 -15.84 -11.36
C ARG A 453 -1.06 -15.46 -10.61
N GLY A 454 -1.04 -14.34 -9.93
CA GLY A 454 -2.18 -13.90 -9.14
C GLY A 454 -3.45 -13.61 -9.94
N ASN A 455 -3.34 -13.15 -11.19
CA ASN A 455 -4.51 -12.92 -12.06
C ASN A 455 -5.26 -14.23 -12.42
N GLN A 456 -4.59 -15.37 -12.38
CA GLN A 456 -5.21 -16.68 -12.57
C GLN A 456 -6.02 -17.10 -11.33
N LEU A 457 -5.61 -16.63 -10.14
CA LEU A 457 -6.29 -16.90 -8.87
C LEU A 457 -7.41 -15.89 -8.59
N ASP A 458 -7.27 -14.64 -8.99
CA ASP A 458 -8.23 -13.54 -8.76
C ASP A 458 -9.66 -13.90 -9.23
N ILE A 459 -9.76 -14.65 -10.32
CA ILE A 459 -11.04 -15.15 -10.86
C ILE A 459 -11.80 -16.00 -9.83
N LEU A 460 -11.10 -16.76 -8.99
CA LEU A 460 -11.73 -17.60 -7.96
C LEU A 460 -12.52 -16.76 -6.95
N ALA A 461 -11.96 -15.63 -6.55
CA ALA A 461 -12.60 -14.70 -5.63
C ALA A 461 -13.79 -13.97 -6.27
N ARG A 462 -13.69 -13.62 -7.56
CA ARG A 462 -14.73 -12.86 -8.26
C ARG A 462 -15.89 -13.70 -8.75
N LYS A 463 -15.66 -14.98 -9.03
CA LYS A 463 -16.66 -15.85 -9.66
C LYS A 463 -18.00 -15.89 -8.92
N PRO A 464 -18.08 -16.03 -7.58
CA PRO A 464 -19.36 -16.01 -6.87
C PRO A 464 -20.18 -14.72 -7.09
N LEU A 465 -19.50 -13.58 -7.19
CA LEU A 465 -20.11 -12.28 -7.47
C LEU A 465 -20.51 -12.16 -8.94
N TRP A 466 -19.66 -12.55 -9.87
CA TRP A 466 -19.95 -12.50 -11.32
C TRP A 466 -21.14 -13.36 -11.71
N ASP A 467 -21.35 -14.50 -11.06
CA ASP A 467 -22.51 -15.36 -11.28
C ASP A 467 -23.85 -14.66 -10.91
N ARG A 468 -23.77 -13.55 -10.16
CA ARG A 468 -24.88 -12.67 -9.78
C ARG A 468 -24.87 -11.30 -10.50
N GLY A 469 -23.95 -11.09 -11.46
CA GLY A 469 -23.79 -9.81 -12.14
C GLY A 469 -23.20 -8.70 -11.24
N LEU A 470 -22.50 -9.07 -10.16
CA LEU A 470 -21.86 -8.18 -9.19
C LEU A 470 -20.34 -8.19 -9.39
N SER A 471 -19.67 -7.10 -8.99
CA SER A 471 -18.21 -7.00 -9.08
C SER A 471 -17.67 -5.95 -8.10
N TYR A 472 -16.33 -5.96 -7.87
CA TYR A 472 -15.60 -4.92 -7.16
C TYR A 472 -14.41 -4.45 -7.97
N GLY A 473 -13.99 -3.19 -7.75
CA GLY A 473 -12.99 -2.52 -8.59
C GLY A 473 -11.54 -2.59 -8.09
N HIS A 474 -11.31 -3.04 -6.84
CA HIS A 474 -9.93 -3.16 -6.30
C HIS A 474 -9.33 -4.55 -6.53
N GLY A 475 -8.07 -4.74 -6.22
CA GLY A 475 -7.40 -6.05 -6.23
C GLY A 475 -7.96 -6.97 -5.14
N THR A 476 -7.89 -8.27 -5.37
CA THR A 476 -8.24 -9.29 -4.36
C THR A 476 -7.14 -9.48 -3.32
N GLY A 477 -5.92 -9.03 -3.61
CA GLY A 477 -4.83 -9.10 -2.68
C GLY A 477 -3.53 -8.48 -3.21
N HIS A 478 -2.67 -8.10 -2.28
CA HIS A 478 -1.36 -7.51 -2.50
C HIS A 478 -0.32 -8.19 -1.60
N GLY A 479 0.95 -8.06 -1.93
CA GLY A 479 2.03 -8.47 -1.02
C GLY A 479 2.08 -7.57 0.22
N VAL A 480 2.61 -8.10 1.31
CA VAL A 480 2.75 -7.39 2.59
C VAL A 480 4.21 -7.47 3.08
N GLY A 481 4.74 -6.35 3.56
CA GLY A 481 6.07 -6.27 4.14
C GLY A 481 6.16 -6.88 5.54
N VAL A 482 7.37 -6.93 6.10
CA VAL A 482 7.61 -7.34 7.49
C VAL A 482 8.24 -6.16 8.24
N ALA A 483 7.46 -5.48 9.07
CA ALA A 483 7.81 -4.18 9.63
C ALA A 483 8.30 -3.22 8.53
N LEU A 484 7.54 -3.16 7.42
CA LEU A 484 7.73 -2.36 6.22
C LEU A 484 6.36 -1.96 5.66
N ASN A 485 6.30 -1.56 4.39
CA ASN A 485 5.05 -1.14 3.75
C ASN A 485 3.98 -2.25 3.82
N VAL A 486 2.75 -1.88 4.15
CA VAL A 486 1.60 -2.79 4.10
C VAL A 486 1.37 -3.27 2.67
N HIS A 487 1.49 -2.39 1.68
CA HIS A 487 1.48 -2.76 0.27
C HIS A 487 2.91 -3.02 -0.23
N GLU A 488 3.20 -4.25 -0.57
CA GLU A 488 4.51 -4.68 -1.06
C GLU A 488 4.36 -5.52 -2.34
N GLY A 489 5.24 -5.27 -3.32
CA GLY A 489 5.38 -6.16 -4.48
C GLY A 489 6.36 -7.31 -4.23
N PRO A 490 6.60 -8.20 -5.24
CA PRO A 490 6.13 -8.06 -6.63
C PRO A 490 4.79 -8.75 -6.93
N GLN A 491 4.37 -9.74 -6.11
CA GLN A 491 3.16 -10.51 -6.33
C GLN A 491 1.91 -9.72 -5.88
N ASN A 492 0.82 -9.98 -6.56
CA ASN A 492 -0.52 -9.55 -6.17
C ASN A 492 -1.55 -10.57 -6.66
N ILE A 493 -2.79 -10.46 -6.18
CA ILE A 493 -3.96 -11.20 -6.70
C ILE A 493 -4.91 -10.14 -7.26
N ARG A 494 -4.83 -9.90 -8.58
CA ARG A 494 -5.57 -8.83 -9.28
C ARG A 494 -5.88 -9.23 -10.70
N THR A 495 -6.79 -8.51 -11.36
CA THR A 495 -7.16 -8.73 -12.76
C THR A 495 -6.05 -8.35 -13.76
N ASP A 496 -5.13 -7.48 -13.38
CA ASP A 496 -4.04 -7.04 -14.27
C ASP A 496 -3.02 -8.16 -14.55
N ASN A 497 -2.35 -8.06 -15.69
CA ASN A 497 -1.37 -9.05 -16.12
C ASN A 497 -0.01 -8.85 -15.43
N ASN A 498 0.04 -9.09 -14.12
CA ASN A 498 1.30 -9.10 -13.38
C ASN A 498 2.12 -10.37 -13.77
N PRO A 499 3.34 -10.22 -14.31
CA PRO A 499 4.15 -11.38 -14.73
C PRO A 499 4.72 -12.19 -13.56
N ASN A 500 4.70 -11.65 -12.33
CA ASN A 500 5.30 -12.29 -11.17
C ASN A 500 4.41 -13.40 -10.62
N PRO A 501 4.93 -14.63 -10.47
CA PRO A 501 4.15 -15.74 -9.93
C PRO A 501 4.00 -15.62 -8.41
N MET A 502 2.98 -16.32 -7.89
CA MET A 502 2.85 -16.61 -6.46
C MET A 502 3.95 -17.57 -6.05
N ALA A 503 5.02 -17.06 -5.46
CA ALA A 503 6.17 -17.86 -5.06
C ALA A 503 6.05 -18.33 -3.61
N ILE A 504 6.73 -19.44 -3.29
CA ILE A 504 6.79 -19.96 -1.91
C ILE A 504 7.33 -18.90 -0.94
N ASN A 505 6.78 -18.85 0.27
CA ASN A 505 7.13 -17.91 1.34
C ASN A 505 6.78 -16.44 1.04
N THR A 506 5.96 -16.14 0.03
CA THR A 506 5.39 -14.81 -0.13
C THR A 506 4.24 -14.60 0.84
N PHE A 507 4.11 -13.38 1.35
CA PHE A 507 3.11 -12.95 2.31
C PHE A 507 2.15 -11.99 1.60
N THR A 508 0.84 -12.30 1.60
CA THR A 508 -0.12 -11.67 0.69
C THR A 508 -1.47 -11.49 1.39
N SER A 509 -2.24 -10.44 1.07
CA SER A 509 -3.63 -10.30 1.51
C SER A 509 -4.59 -11.13 0.64
N ASN A 510 -5.75 -11.47 1.22
CA ASN A 510 -6.89 -12.09 0.55
C ASN A 510 -8.14 -11.35 1.01
N GLU A 511 -8.57 -10.34 0.21
CA GLU A 511 -9.49 -9.26 0.61
C GLU A 511 -10.62 -9.00 -0.40
N PRO A 512 -11.34 -9.97 -0.91
CA PRO A 512 -12.49 -9.70 -1.78
C PRO A 512 -13.53 -8.84 -1.09
N GLY A 513 -14.27 -8.04 -1.87
CA GLY A 513 -15.29 -7.13 -1.33
C GLY A 513 -16.49 -6.94 -2.24
N LEU A 514 -17.49 -6.22 -1.75
CA LEU A 514 -18.65 -5.74 -2.49
C LEU A 514 -19.16 -4.44 -1.87
N TYR A 515 -19.47 -3.45 -2.69
CA TYR A 515 -19.80 -2.10 -2.23
C TYR A 515 -21.08 -1.60 -2.90
N ARG A 516 -22.12 -1.37 -2.10
CA ARG A 516 -23.40 -0.82 -2.55
C ARG A 516 -23.55 0.63 -2.10
N ALA A 517 -23.31 1.56 -3.01
CA ALA A 517 -23.42 2.99 -2.73
C ALA A 517 -24.75 3.33 -2.06
N GLY A 518 -24.71 4.08 -0.95
CA GLY A 518 -25.87 4.45 -0.14
C GLY A 518 -26.50 3.32 0.67
N LYS A 519 -25.84 2.15 0.80
CA LYS A 519 -26.32 1.02 1.61
C LYS A 519 -25.24 0.52 2.56
N TRP A 520 -24.22 -0.21 2.05
CA TRP A 520 -23.13 -0.82 2.82
C TRP A 520 -21.93 -1.20 1.95
N GLY A 521 -20.81 -1.41 2.59
CA GLY A 521 -19.66 -2.12 2.04
C GLY A 521 -19.38 -3.39 2.80
N ILE A 522 -18.87 -4.39 2.11
CA ILE A 522 -18.41 -5.66 2.65
C ILE A 522 -17.01 -5.91 2.14
N ARG A 523 -16.07 -6.18 3.06
CA ARG A 523 -14.75 -6.74 2.77
C ARG A 523 -14.46 -7.79 3.83
N ILE A 524 -13.92 -8.92 3.42
CA ILE A 524 -13.44 -9.98 4.31
C ILE A 524 -11.99 -10.22 3.95
N GLU A 525 -11.11 -9.93 4.88
CA GLU A 525 -9.68 -10.01 4.65
C GLU A 525 -8.96 -10.84 5.69
N ASN A 526 -8.06 -11.68 5.19
CA ASN A 526 -7.03 -12.35 5.96
C ASN A 526 -5.70 -12.27 5.22
N LEU A 527 -4.61 -12.25 5.95
CA LEU A 527 -3.28 -12.44 5.41
C LEU A 527 -2.97 -13.94 5.26
N ILE A 528 -2.28 -14.28 4.17
CA ILE A 528 -1.94 -15.63 3.78
C ILE A 528 -0.45 -15.76 3.43
N LEU A 529 0.17 -16.87 3.82
CA LEU A 529 1.51 -17.26 3.41
C LEU A 529 1.42 -18.33 2.32
N THR A 530 2.16 -18.15 1.23
CA THR A 530 2.27 -19.19 0.19
C THR A 530 3.16 -20.33 0.70
N ILE A 531 2.61 -21.54 0.71
CA ILE A 531 3.29 -22.75 1.18
C ILE A 531 3.25 -23.86 0.12
N GLU A 532 4.19 -24.78 0.19
CA GLU A 532 4.12 -26.01 -0.60
C GLU A 532 3.04 -26.96 -0.03
N LYS A 533 2.17 -27.45 -0.88
CA LYS A 533 1.10 -28.41 -0.53
C LYS A 533 1.49 -29.85 -0.85
N CYS A 534 2.02 -30.08 -2.04
CA CYS A 534 2.46 -31.41 -2.47
C CYS A 534 3.37 -31.32 -3.71
N GLN A 535 4.07 -32.44 -3.93
CA GLN A 535 4.81 -32.74 -5.16
C GLN A 535 4.16 -33.94 -5.86
N THR A 536 3.95 -33.83 -7.17
CA THR A 536 3.38 -34.89 -8.01
C THR A 536 4.22 -35.07 -9.27
N ASP A 537 3.83 -36.04 -10.13
CA ASP A 537 4.45 -36.20 -11.46
C ASP A 537 4.25 -34.97 -12.37
N PHE A 538 3.30 -34.10 -12.03
CA PHE A 538 3.04 -32.83 -12.74
C PHE A 538 3.82 -31.63 -12.17
N GLY A 539 4.67 -31.82 -11.15
CA GLY A 539 5.48 -30.80 -10.52
C GLY A 539 5.04 -30.43 -9.12
N ARG A 540 5.57 -29.31 -8.63
CA ARG A 540 5.25 -28.77 -7.29
C ARG A 540 3.92 -28.03 -7.32
N PHE A 541 3.14 -28.23 -6.27
CA PHE A 541 1.89 -27.51 -6.06
C PHE A 541 1.96 -26.68 -4.79
N PHE A 542 1.56 -25.43 -4.91
CA PHE A 542 1.48 -24.47 -3.81
C PHE A 542 0.02 -24.25 -3.39
N GLY A 543 -0.15 -23.61 -2.27
CA GLY A 543 -1.41 -23.15 -1.71
C GLY A 543 -1.13 -22.19 -0.59
N PHE A 544 -2.11 -21.94 0.26
CA PHE A 544 -2.01 -20.91 1.27
C PHE A 544 -2.18 -21.46 2.70
N GLU A 545 -1.44 -20.85 3.64
CA GLU A 545 -1.68 -20.89 5.07
C GLU A 545 -2.33 -19.56 5.47
N THR A 546 -3.58 -19.57 5.92
CA THR A 546 -4.21 -18.39 6.52
C THR A 546 -3.60 -18.14 7.90
N VAL A 547 -2.98 -16.97 8.09
CA VAL A 547 -2.29 -16.60 9.33
C VAL A 547 -3.07 -15.62 10.20
N THR A 548 -3.95 -14.81 9.66
CA THR A 548 -4.81 -13.88 10.41
C THR A 548 -5.74 -14.65 11.35
N LEU A 549 -5.86 -14.17 12.58
CA LEU A 549 -6.67 -14.78 13.65
C LEU A 549 -7.72 -13.79 14.17
N CYS A 550 -8.89 -13.78 13.56
CA CYS A 550 -10.06 -13.01 14.00
C CYS A 550 -11.33 -13.73 13.55
N TYR A 551 -12.36 -13.74 14.38
CA TYR A 551 -13.61 -14.40 14.04
C TYR A 551 -14.29 -13.77 12.80
N LEU A 552 -15.13 -14.57 12.12
CA LEU A 552 -16.06 -14.15 11.09
C LEU A 552 -17.47 -14.11 11.68
N ASP A 553 -18.29 -13.11 11.35
CA ASP A 553 -19.62 -12.95 11.98
C ASP A 553 -20.64 -13.94 11.38
N ASN A 554 -20.96 -14.99 12.12
CA ASN A 554 -21.95 -16.02 11.75
C ASN A 554 -23.32 -15.45 11.38
N ARG A 555 -23.70 -14.28 11.91
CA ARG A 555 -25.01 -13.65 11.65
C ARG A 555 -25.14 -13.12 10.23
N LEU A 556 -24.02 -12.93 9.53
CA LEU A 556 -23.95 -12.45 8.16
C LEU A 556 -23.82 -13.60 7.15
N VAL A 557 -23.85 -14.85 7.57
CA VAL A 557 -23.63 -16.02 6.71
C VAL A 557 -24.94 -16.75 6.45
N ASP A 558 -25.34 -16.86 5.18
CA ASP A 558 -26.37 -17.81 4.75
C ASP A 558 -25.73 -19.18 4.47
N LYS A 559 -25.85 -20.08 5.45
CA LYS A 559 -25.32 -21.44 5.34
C LYS A 559 -25.85 -22.18 4.11
N SER A 560 -27.06 -21.91 3.65
CA SER A 560 -27.70 -22.59 2.52
C SER A 560 -27.01 -22.28 1.18
N MET A 561 -26.26 -21.18 1.10
CA MET A 561 -25.48 -20.79 -0.07
C MET A 561 -24.09 -21.44 -0.11
N LEU A 562 -23.65 -22.06 0.98
CA LEU A 562 -22.33 -22.68 1.11
C LEU A 562 -22.39 -24.17 0.80
N CYS A 563 -21.36 -24.70 0.11
CA CYS A 563 -21.20 -26.14 -0.05
C CYS A 563 -20.47 -26.74 1.19
N ASP A 564 -20.50 -28.08 1.32
CA ASP A 564 -19.91 -28.80 2.46
C ASP A 564 -18.42 -28.45 2.68
N LYS A 565 -17.65 -28.24 1.60
CA LYS A 565 -16.22 -27.87 1.69
C LYS A 565 -16.03 -26.47 2.24
N GLU A 566 -16.90 -25.53 1.86
CA GLU A 566 -16.87 -24.16 2.36
C GLU A 566 -17.27 -24.10 3.83
N ILE A 567 -18.32 -24.82 4.23
CA ILE A 567 -18.76 -24.96 5.62
C ILE A 567 -17.63 -25.59 6.48
N LYS A 568 -17.00 -26.64 5.95
CA LYS A 568 -15.88 -27.29 6.64
C LYS A 568 -14.73 -26.31 6.89
N TRP A 569 -14.29 -25.60 5.84
CA TRP A 569 -13.22 -24.62 5.97
C TRP A 569 -13.58 -23.52 6.97
N TYR A 570 -14.81 -23.00 6.90
CA TYR A 570 -15.30 -21.97 7.81
C TYR A 570 -15.22 -22.41 9.27
N ASN A 571 -15.75 -23.60 9.57
CA ASN A 571 -15.76 -24.14 10.94
C ASN A 571 -14.33 -24.44 11.44
N GLU A 572 -13.45 -24.98 10.59
CA GLU A 572 -12.04 -25.21 10.92
C GLU A 572 -11.28 -23.90 11.19
N TYR A 573 -11.58 -22.84 10.43
CA TYR A 573 -11.00 -21.53 10.66
C TYR A 573 -11.49 -20.90 11.97
N GLN A 574 -12.78 -20.93 12.26
CA GLN A 574 -13.34 -20.45 13.53
C GLN A 574 -12.75 -21.22 14.74
N GLU A 575 -12.64 -22.53 14.65
CA GLU A 575 -12.01 -23.34 15.71
C GLU A 575 -10.51 -23.03 15.86
N LYS A 576 -9.78 -22.80 14.76
CA LYS A 576 -8.39 -22.32 14.80
C LYS A 576 -8.28 -21.01 15.55
N VAL A 577 -9.12 -20.03 15.23
CA VAL A 577 -9.14 -18.72 15.90
C VAL A 577 -9.34 -18.87 17.40
N TYR A 578 -10.32 -19.66 17.83
CA TYR A 578 -10.56 -19.90 19.25
C TYR A 578 -9.37 -20.62 19.92
N ARG A 579 -8.90 -21.71 19.35
CA ARG A 579 -7.81 -22.52 19.90
C ARG A 579 -6.53 -21.72 20.10
N GLU A 580 -6.16 -20.90 19.12
CA GLU A 580 -4.91 -20.13 19.16
C GLU A 580 -5.00 -18.89 20.07
N LEU A 581 -6.16 -18.24 20.16
CA LEU A 581 -6.29 -17.01 20.95
C LEU A 581 -6.73 -17.25 22.40
N SER A 582 -7.58 -18.25 22.68
CA SER A 582 -8.14 -18.45 24.01
C SER A 582 -7.10 -18.61 25.14
N PRO A 583 -5.89 -19.20 24.90
CA PRO A 583 -4.87 -19.27 25.95
C PRO A 583 -4.26 -17.91 26.34
N LEU A 584 -4.44 -16.89 25.49
CA LEU A 584 -3.90 -15.54 25.65
C LEU A 584 -4.94 -14.54 26.21
N LEU A 585 -6.16 -14.99 26.40
CA LEU A 585 -7.32 -14.22 26.86
C LEU A 585 -7.67 -14.57 28.31
N ASN A 586 -8.34 -13.65 29.01
CA ASN A 586 -8.96 -14.00 30.28
C ASN A 586 -10.24 -14.84 30.07
N ASN A 587 -10.81 -15.39 31.14
CA ASN A 587 -11.98 -16.29 31.05
C ASN A 587 -13.19 -15.65 30.35
N GLU A 588 -13.47 -14.38 30.62
CA GLU A 588 -14.59 -13.65 30.03
C GLU A 588 -14.36 -13.39 28.53
N GLU A 589 -13.16 -12.98 28.18
CA GLU A 589 -12.74 -12.76 26.79
C GLU A 589 -12.79 -14.08 25.99
N ALA A 590 -12.30 -15.16 26.57
CA ALA A 590 -12.30 -16.49 25.96
C ALA A 590 -13.72 -17.05 25.77
N GLU A 591 -14.60 -16.87 26.75
CA GLU A 591 -16.02 -17.26 26.63
C GLU A 591 -16.74 -16.44 25.55
N TRP A 592 -16.50 -15.12 25.52
CA TRP A 592 -17.04 -14.28 24.46
C TRP A 592 -16.55 -14.73 23.06
N LEU A 593 -15.25 -14.97 22.91
CA LEU A 593 -14.68 -15.46 21.64
C LEU A 593 -15.27 -16.82 21.26
N ARG A 594 -15.45 -17.74 22.23
CA ARG A 594 -16.09 -19.04 21.97
C ARG A 594 -17.47 -18.88 21.36
N ASN A 595 -18.27 -17.95 21.89
CA ASN A 595 -19.60 -17.67 21.35
C ASN A 595 -19.57 -17.11 19.93
N LYS A 596 -18.52 -16.33 19.57
CA LYS A 596 -18.34 -15.78 18.21
C LYS A 596 -17.81 -16.80 17.21
N THR A 597 -17.14 -17.86 17.68
CA THR A 597 -16.50 -18.89 16.85
C THR A 597 -17.27 -20.21 16.82
N LEU A 598 -18.56 -20.19 17.17
CA LEU A 598 -19.42 -21.37 17.04
C LEU A 598 -19.50 -21.81 15.57
N PRO A 599 -19.58 -23.14 15.30
CA PRO A 599 -19.73 -23.62 13.92
C PRO A 599 -21.07 -23.21 13.31
N LEU A 600 -21.13 -23.13 11.97
CA LEU A 600 -22.37 -22.89 11.21
C LEU A 600 -23.32 -24.09 11.29
#